data_ad6e3c573e08649dc8387f5af00c4dd5
#
_entry.id   ad6e3c573e08649dc8387f5af00c4dd5
#
_cell.length_a   1.000
_cell.length_b   1.000
_cell.length_c   1.000
_cell.angle_alpha   90.00
_cell.angle_beta   90.00
_cell.angle_gamma   90.00
#
_symmetry.space_group_name_H-M   'P 1'
#
loop_
_entity.id
_entity.type
_entity.pdbx_description
1 polymer ?
#
loop_
_entity_poly.entity_id
_entity_poly.type
_entity_poly.pdbx_seq_one_letter_code
_entity_poly.pdbx_strand_id
1 'polypeptide(L)'
;MSEKSWASLAPLLDNRRYVESIVAGIKIKASPLFRLVSTMNDDSSPFDLPEYIPSRLQPQILIDFPGYDEELAILKENLPFADDEILEYVTEFLQHAHAADERYSARDGINIARFA
;
A
#
# COMPACT_ATOMS: atom_id res chain seq x y z
N MET A 1 -5.16 -12.01 2.90
CA MET A 1 -6.36 -12.40 3.70
C MET A 1 -7.02 -13.61 3.04
N SER A 2 -7.64 -14.51 3.84
CA SER A 2 -8.36 -15.64 3.25
C SER A 2 -9.66 -15.16 2.56
N GLU A 3 -10.15 -15.93 1.59
CA GLU A 3 -11.43 -15.65 0.91
C GLU A 3 -12.58 -15.56 1.91
N LYS A 4 -12.59 -16.40 2.95
CA LYS A 4 -13.57 -16.36 4.03
C LYS A 4 -13.57 -15.03 4.80
N SER A 5 -12.39 -14.44 5.02
CA SER A 5 -12.27 -13.13 5.68
C SER A 5 -12.87 -12.02 4.82
N TRP A 6 -12.62 -12.06 3.51
CA TRP A 6 -13.21 -11.11 2.57
C TRP A 6 -14.73 -11.24 2.49
N ALA A 7 -15.25 -12.47 2.48
CA ALA A 7 -16.69 -12.72 2.47
C ALA A 7 -17.40 -12.08 3.69
N SER A 8 -16.77 -12.14 4.87
CA SER A 8 -17.28 -11.51 6.09
C SER A 8 -17.27 -9.99 6.04
N LEU A 9 -16.34 -9.38 5.30
CA LEU A 9 -16.24 -7.93 5.13
C LEU A 9 -17.11 -7.39 3.99
N ALA A 10 -17.49 -8.21 3.02
CA ALA A 10 -18.23 -7.76 1.85
C ALA A 10 -19.50 -6.94 2.17
N PRO A 11 -20.33 -7.29 3.18
CA PRO A 11 -21.49 -6.47 3.54
C PRO A 11 -21.12 -5.09 4.13
N LEU A 12 -19.91 -4.93 4.68
CA LEU A 12 -19.41 -3.65 5.17
C LEU A 12 -19.03 -2.73 4.01
N LEU A 13 -18.54 -3.31 2.92
CA LEU A 13 -18.00 -2.57 1.77
C LEU A 13 -19.09 -2.13 0.77
N ASP A 14 -20.31 -2.62 0.92
CA ASP A 14 -21.43 -2.23 0.07
C ASP A 14 -22.49 -1.43 0.84
N ASN A 15 -23.62 -1.15 0.22
CA ASN A 15 -24.71 -0.36 0.79
C ASN A 15 -25.39 -1.00 2.00
N ARG A 16 -25.14 -2.27 2.30
CA ARG A 16 -25.66 -2.95 3.49
C ARG A 16 -25.01 -2.47 4.77
N ARG A 17 -23.72 -2.13 4.75
CA ARG A 17 -22.95 -1.45 5.79
C ARG A 17 -23.03 -2.13 7.17
N TYR A 18 -22.77 -3.44 7.24
CA TYR A 18 -22.67 -4.17 8.49
C TYR A 18 -21.58 -5.23 8.48
N VAL A 19 -21.15 -5.64 9.66
CA VAL A 19 -20.33 -6.84 9.88
C VAL A 19 -21.15 -7.82 10.72
N GLU A 20 -21.05 -9.09 10.40
CA GLU A 20 -21.75 -10.14 11.11
C GLU A 20 -20.80 -11.27 11.53
N SER A 21 -20.87 -11.65 12.79
CA SER A 21 -20.23 -12.85 13.31
C SER A 21 -21.28 -13.94 13.46
N ILE A 22 -21.24 -14.91 12.55
CA ILE A 22 -22.18 -16.06 12.61
C ILE A 22 -21.96 -16.86 13.89
N VAL A 23 -20.70 -17.01 14.34
CA VAL A 23 -20.35 -17.77 15.53
C VAL A 23 -20.89 -17.11 16.80
N ALA A 24 -20.79 -15.79 16.89
CA ALA A 24 -21.29 -15.03 18.04
C ALA A 24 -22.75 -14.60 17.92
N GLY A 25 -23.39 -14.79 16.78
CA GLY A 25 -24.75 -14.32 16.51
C GLY A 25 -24.91 -12.81 16.58
N ILE A 26 -23.82 -12.05 16.37
CA ILE A 26 -23.80 -10.59 16.53
C ILE A 26 -23.71 -9.94 15.16
N LYS A 27 -24.58 -8.96 14.94
CA LYS A 27 -24.60 -8.10 13.76
C LYS A 27 -24.39 -6.65 14.17
N ILE A 28 -23.34 -6.04 13.66
CA ILE A 28 -22.97 -4.65 13.97
C ILE A 28 -23.12 -3.80 12.72
N LYS A 29 -23.96 -2.80 12.77
CA LYS A 29 -24.15 -1.85 11.68
C LYS A 29 -23.07 -0.75 11.75
N ALA A 30 -22.46 -0.46 10.62
CA ALA A 30 -21.49 0.62 10.52
C ALA A 30 -22.15 2.01 10.59
N SER A 31 -21.48 2.96 11.20
CA SER A 31 -21.90 4.37 11.17
C SER A 31 -22.02 4.89 9.73
N PRO A 32 -22.94 5.81 9.43
CA PRO A 32 -22.99 6.49 8.13
C PRO A 32 -21.67 7.20 7.76
N LEU A 33 -20.91 7.63 8.76
CA LEU A 33 -19.62 8.30 8.57
C LEU A 33 -18.43 7.33 8.43
N PHE A 34 -18.66 6.03 8.61
CA PHE A 34 -17.60 5.05 8.46
C PHE A 34 -17.04 5.05 7.02
N ARG A 35 -15.73 5.05 6.92
CA ARG A 35 -15.00 4.89 5.66
C ARG A 35 -13.95 3.81 5.85
N LEU A 36 -13.72 3.05 4.80
CA LEU A 36 -12.68 2.02 4.75
C LEU A 36 -11.70 2.38 3.65
N VAL A 37 -10.42 2.36 3.99
CA VAL A 37 -9.32 2.49 3.05
C VAL A 37 -8.48 1.23 3.17
N SER A 38 -8.07 0.68 2.05
CA SER A 38 -7.21 -0.50 1.97
C SER A 38 -6.02 -0.19 1.08
N THR A 39 -4.85 -0.65 1.46
CA THR A 39 -3.64 -0.65 0.62
C THR A 39 -3.28 -2.08 0.26
N MET A 40 -2.80 -2.26 -0.94
CA MET A 40 -2.36 -3.56 -1.44
C MET A 40 -1.25 -3.37 -2.46
N ASN A 41 -0.41 -4.38 -2.61
CA ASN A 41 0.60 -4.38 -3.65
C ASN A 41 -0.05 -4.76 -4.99
N ASP A 42 0.52 -4.26 -6.08
CA ASP A 42 0.12 -4.57 -7.46
C ASP A 42 0.84 -5.85 -7.97
N ASP A 43 1.55 -6.56 -7.11
CA ASP A 43 2.12 -7.84 -7.48
C ASP A 43 1.01 -8.90 -7.60
N SER A 44 1.06 -9.67 -8.65
CA SER A 44 0.22 -10.84 -8.88
C SER A 44 0.55 -11.96 -7.87
N SER A 45 0.36 -11.63 -6.59
CA SER A 45 0.46 -12.57 -5.50
C SER A 45 -0.63 -13.63 -5.63
N PRO A 46 -0.38 -14.91 -5.28
CA PRO A 46 -1.38 -15.98 -5.35
C PRO A 46 -2.59 -15.77 -4.42
N PHE A 47 -2.65 -14.65 -3.73
CA PHE A 47 -3.81 -14.20 -2.95
C PHE A 47 -4.62 -13.15 -3.72
N ASP A 48 -5.05 -13.50 -4.91
CA ASP A 48 -5.95 -12.65 -5.68
C ASP A 48 -7.15 -12.27 -4.85
N LEU A 49 -7.51 -10.99 -4.93
CA LEU A 49 -8.75 -10.52 -4.35
C LEU A 49 -9.91 -11.25 -5.04
N PRO A 50 -10.89 -11.79 -4.29
CA PRO A 50 -12.10 -12.31 -4.90
C PRO A 50 -12.70 -11.26 -5.85
N GLU A 51 -13.16 -11.67 -7.01
CA GLU A 51 -13.67 -10.77 -8.07
C GLU A 51 -14.71 -9.75 -7.60
N TYR A 52 -15.46 -10.10 -6.54
CA TYR A 52 -16.48 -9.22 -5.98
C TYR A 52 -15.92 -8.09 -5.08
N ILE A 53 -14.65 -8.12 -4.69
CA ILE A 53 -14.03 -7.13 -3.81
C ILE A 53 -13.60 -5.86 -4.58
N PRO A 54 -12.90 -5.95 -5.74
CA PRO A 54 -12.47 -4.76 -6.48
C PRO A 54 -13.61 -3.80 -6.81
N SER A 55 -14.79 -4.32 -7.15
CA SER A 55 -15.96 -3.49 -7.44
C SER A 55 -16.50 -2.72 -6.22
N ARG A 56 -16.16 -3.14 -5.01
CA ARG A 56 -16.57 -2.51 -3.74
C ARG A 56 -15.53 -1.56 -3.16
N LEU A 57 -14.28 -1.73 -3.57
CA LEU A 57 -13.15 -0.87 -3.18
C LEU A 57 -12.91 0.18 -4.27
N GLN A 58 -13.78 1.17 -4.34
CA GLN A 58 -13.72 2.26 -5.31
C GLN A 58 -13.66 3.62 -4.60
N PRO A 59 -12.94 4.60 -5.13
CA PRO A 59 -12.04 4.51 -6.30
C PRO A 59 -10.75 3.74 -5.99
N GLN A 60 -10.18 3.09 -7.00
CA GLN A 60 -8.84 2.52 -6.92
C GLN A 60 -7.84 3.58 -7.39
N ILE A 61 -6.79 3.80 -6.63
CA ILE A 61 -5.74 4.76 -6.92
C ILE A 61 -4.43 3.98 -7.03
N LEU A 62 -3.84 3.97 -8.20
CA LEU A 62 -2.50 3.45 -8.39
C LEU A 62 -1.50 4.45 -7.80
N ILE A 63 -0.62 3.97 -6.94
CA ILE A 63 0.51 4.74 -6.43
C ILE A 63 1.76 4.11 -7.04
N ASP A 64 2.35 4.82 -7.97
CA ASP A 64 3.57 4.43 -8.65
C ASP A 64 4.81 4.84 -7.85
N PHE A 65 5.99 4.48 -8.34
CA PHE A 65 7.24 4.95 -7.75
C PHE A 65 7.35 6.47 -7.84
N PRO A 66 7.92 7.14 -6.82
CA PRO A 66 8.09 8.58 -6.83
C PRO A 66 9.10 9.01 -7.89
N GLY A 67 8.97 10.23 -8.41
CA GLY A 67 10.00 10.86 -9.23
C GLY A 67 11.23 11.23 -8.42
N TYR A 68 12.32 11.59 -9.10
CA TYR A 68 13.63 11.89 -8.49
C TYR A 68 13.54 12.86 -7.30
N ASP A 69 12.90 14.00 -7.49
CA ASP A 69 12.81 15.04 -6.45
C ASP A 69 12.02 14.58 -5.21
N GLU A 70 10.94 13.84 -5.44
CA GLU A 70 10.12 13.29 -4.37
C GLU A 70 10.87 12.18 -3.62
N GLU A 71 11.57 11.32 -4.34
CA GLU A 71 12.34 10.23 -3.75
C GLU A 71 13.51 10.76 -2.92
N LEU A 72 14.24 11.75 -3.44
CA LEU A 72 15.29 12.44 -2.70
C LEU A 72 14.74 13.11 -1.43
N ALA A 73 13.58 13.75 -1.52
CA ALA A 73 12.93 14.35 -0.35
C ALA A 73 12.54 13.29 0.70
N ILE A 74 12.05 12.14 0.28
CA ILE A 74 11.75 11.01 1.17
C ILE A 74 13.02 10.52 1.88
N LEU A 75 14.13 10.38 1.15
CA LEU A 75 15.40 9.94 1.74
C LEU A 75 15.93 10.98 2.75
N LYS A 76 15.92 12.27 2.41
CA LYS A 76 16.36 13.36 3.29
C LYS A 76 15.54 13.45 4.58
N GLU A 77 14.22 13.29 4.49
CA GLU A 77 13.33 13.31 5.66
C GLU A 77 13.60 12.12 6.60
N ASN A 78 13.91 10.95 6.06
CA ASN A 78 14.17 9.75 6.84
C ASN A 78 15.62 9.65 7.36
N LEU A 79 16.56 10.34 6.73
CA LEU A 79 17.98 10.33 7.06
C LEU A 79 18.54 11.75 7.12
N PRO A 80 18.06 12.60 8.05
CA PRO A 80 18.40 14.03 8.10
C PRO A 80 19.88 14.30 8.42
N PHE A 81 20.64 13.28 8.83
CA PHE A 81 22.07 13.39 9.15
C PHE A 81 22.98 12.69 8.13
N ALA A 82 22.41 12.12 7.08
CA ALA A 82 23.19 11.50 6.02
C ALA A 82 23.79 12.58 5.08
N ASP A 83 24.89 12.23 4.45
CA ASP A 83 25.54 13.09 3.46
C ASP A 83 24.65 13.26 2.22
N ASP A 84 24.48 14.49 1.77
CA ASP A 84 23.66 14.80 0.60
C ASP A 84 24.16 14.07 -0.66
N GLU A 85 25.48 13.92 -0.86
CA GLU A 85 26.04 13.19 -2.01
C GLU A 85 25.63 11.71 -2.00
N ILE A 86 25.58 11.10 -0.82
CA ILE A 86 25.11 9.70 -0.68
C ILE A 86 23.65 9.59 -1.03
N LEU A 87 22.82 10.52 -0.53
CA LEU A 87 21.37 10.50 -0.79
C LEU A 87 21.06 10.73 -2.27
N GLU A 88 21.76 11.62 -2.93
CA GLU A 88 21.64 11.86 -4.37
C GLU A 88 22.05 10.61 -5.17
N TYR A 89 23.19 10.00 -4.85
CA TYR A 89 23.65 8.77 -5.52
C TYR A 89 22.65 7.61 -5.36
N VAL A 90 22.11 7.42 -4.13
CA VAL A 90 21.10 6.38 -3.88
C VAL A 90 19.81 6.67 -4.64
N THR A 91 19.40 7.94 -4.71
CA THR A 91 18.22 8.33 -5.51
C THR A 91 18.43 8.02 -6.99
N GLU A 92 19.59 8.35 -7.56
CA GLU A 92 19.93 7.98 -8.95
C GLU A 92 19.87 6.47 -9.18
N PHE A 93 20.43 5.69 -8.25
CA PHE A 93 20.35 4.24 -8.30
C PHE A 93 18.90 3.74 -8.33
N LEU A 94 18.03 4.26 -7.45
CA LEU A 94 16.62 3.87 -7.41
C LEU A 94 15.90 4.24 -8.70
N GLN A 95 16.12 5.44 -9.23
CA GLN A 95 15.50 5.87 -10.49
C GLN A 95 15.93 4.99 -11.68
N HIS A 96 17.21 4.58 -11.74
CA HIS A 96 17.69 3.64 -12.75
C HIS A 96 17.07 2.25 -12.58
N ALA A 97 16.92 1.78 -11.34
CA ALA A 97 16.27 0.51 -11.06
C ALA A 97 14.78 0.52 -11.48
N HIS A 98 14.06 1.62 -11.16
CA HIS A 98 12.67 1.79 -11.61
C HIS A 98 12.54 1.81 -13.16
N ALA A 99 13.47 2.46 -13.84
CA ALA A 99 13.50 2.47 -15.31
C ALA A 99 13.80 1.08 -15.91
N ALA A 100 14.46 0.20 -15.15
CA ALA A 100 14.73 -1.18 -15.51
C ALA A 100 13.63 -2.16 -15.07
N ASP A 101 12.50 -1.66 -14.57
CA ASP A 101 11.39 -2.46 -14.01
C ASP A 101 11.81 -3.33 -12.79
N GLU A 102 12.81 -2.85 -12.05
CA GLU A 102 13.24 -3.46 -10.80
C GLU A 102 12.51 -2.83 -9.61
N ARG A 103 12.06 -3.67 -8.69
CA ARG A 103 11.16 -3.27 -7.59
C ARG A 103 11.91 -2.83 -6.33
N TYR A 104 12.89 -1.97 -6.46
CA TYR A 104 13.47 -1.29 -5.30
C TYR A 104 12.55 -0.16 -4.85
N SER A 105 12.28 -0.10 -3.56
CA SER A 105 11.43 0.93 -2.95
C SER A 105 12.28 2.00 -2.26
N ALA A 106 11.67 3.14 -1.92
CA ALA A 106 12.33 4.14 -1.09
C ALA A 106 12.83 3.57 0.26
N ARG A 107 12.18 2.50 0.79
CA ARG A 107 12.66 1.79 1.98
C ARG A 107 14.01 1.10 1.75
N ASP A 108 14.20 0.53 0.56
CA ASP A 108 15.47 -0.09 0.20
C ASP A 108 16.55 0.99 0.07
N GLY A 109 16.21 2.14 -0.54
CA GLY A 109 17.08 3.30 -0.60
C GLY A 109 17.50 3.81 0.78
N ILE A 110 16.56 3.94 1.72
CA ILE A 110 16.85 4.31 3.10
C ILE A 110 17.81 3.31 3.75
N ASN A 111 17.61 2.01 3.51
CA ASN A 111 18.51 1.00 4.04
C ASN A 111 19.90 1.07 3.41
N ILE A 112 20.01 1.23 2.09
CA ILE A 112 21.29 1.38 1.39
C ILE A 112 22.04 2.60 1.93
N ALA A 113 21.42 3.77 1.94
CA ALA A 113 22.02 5.00 2.41
C ALA A 113 22.45 4.99 3.89
N ARG A 114 21.77 4.16 4.72
CA ARG A 114 22.12 4.02 6.14
C ARG A 114 23.41 3.25 6.36
N PHE A 115 23.80 2.41 5.42
CA PHE A 115 25.00 1.57 5.52
C PHE A 115 26.16 2.06 4.64
N ALA A 116 25.95 3.12 3.89
CA ALA A 116 26.98 3.78 3.11
C ALA A 116 27.74 4.79 3.97
#